data_750c50989dcad6ecfbf5812de47e689b
#
_entry.id   750c50989dcad6ecfbf5812de47e689b
#
_cell.length_a   1.000
_cell.length_b   1.000
_cell.length_c   1.000
_cell.angle_alpha   90.00
_cell.angle_beta   90.00
_cell.angle_gamma   90.00
#
_symmetry.space_group_name_H-M   'P 1'
#
loop_
_entity.id
_entity.type
_entity.pdbx_description
1 polymer ?
#
loop_
_entity_poly.entity_id
_entity_poly.type
_entity_poly.pdbx_seq_one_letter_code
_entity_poly.pdbx_strand_id
1 'polypeptide(L)'
;HIYIPRGDAPDLEDEAHAYEQRLSSIGEPDIQLLGIGENGHIGFNEPGTSFDSQTRVVDLTDSTIKANSIHFNTIDDVPKQAISMGLQSIMRAKRIILLAFGERKQEAIERLVNGSKTETLPASILQTHPNVDIIIDDVIFNYLNH
;
A
#
# COMPACT_ATOMS: atom_id res chain seq x y z
N HIS A 1 9.94 5.99 19.51
CA HIS A 1 9.94 4.55 19.23
C HIS A 1 9.73 4.33 17.74
N ILE A 2 10.52 3.41 17.15
CA ILE A 2 10.40 3.02 15.73
C ILE A 2 10.13 1.52 15.73
N TYR A 3 9.12 1.09 14.97
CA TYR A 3 8.74 -0.30 14.81
C TYR A 3 8.70 -0.65 13.34
N ILE A 4 9.53 -1.60 12.94
CA ILE A 4 9.62 -2.13 11.57
C ILE A 4 9.53 -3.65 11.68
N PRO A 5 8.72 -4.33 10.85
CA PRO A 5 8.70 -5.78 10.82
C PRO A 5 10.06 -6.31 10.34
N ARG A 6 10.49 -7.42 10.92
CA ARG A 6 11.77 -8.04 10.60
C ARG A 6 11.64 -8.92 9.37
N GLY A 7 12.10 -8.42 8.23
CA GLY A 7 12.12 -9.18 6.97
C GLY A 7 13.11 -10.36 6.96
N ASP A 8 13.98 -10.45 7.97
CA ASP A 8 14.95 -11.52 8.18
C ASP A 8 14.53 -12.51 9.30
N ALA A 9 13.30 -12.41 9.78
CA ALA A 9 12.81 -13.30 10.82
C ALA A 9 12.79 -14.77 10.34
N PRO A 10 13.09 -15.74 11.24
CA PRO A 10 13.04 -17.16 10.90
C PRO A 10 11.67 -17.64 10.43
N ASP A 11 10.61 -17.06 10.97
CA ASP A 11 9.23 -17.27 10.57
C ASP A 11 8.58 -15.89 10.26
N LEU A 12 8.31 -15.66 8.99
CA LEU A 12 7.75 -14.39 8.52
C LEU A 12 6.27 -14.24 8.86
N GLU A 13 5.52 -15.34 8.94
CA GLU A 13 4.10 -15.30 9.33
C GLU A 13 3.94 -14.94 10.81
N ASP A 14 4.76 -15.53 11.67
CA ASP A 14 4.81 -15.17 13.09
C ASP A 14 5.20 -13.70 13.28
N GLU A 15 6.18 -13.22 12.51
CA GLU A 15 6.59 -11.80 12.55
C GLU A 15 5.48 -10.87 12.09
N ALA A 16 4.80 -11.19 11.00
CA ALA A 16 3.67 -10.41 10.48
C ALA A 16 2.54 -10.33 11.51
N HIS A 17 2.22 -11.46 12.15
CA HIS A 17 1.21 -11.52 13.20
C HIS A 17 1.62 -10.71 14.44
N ALA A 18 2.87 -10.84 14.89
CA ALA A 18 3.41 -10.07 16.02
C ALA A 18 3.40 -8.56 15.73
N TYR A 19 3.71 -8.15 14.50
CA TYR A 19 3.64 -6.75 14.09
C TYR A 19 2.20 -6.22 14.12
N GLU A 20 1.24 -6.99 13.60
CA GLU A 20 -0.19 -6.61 13.66
C GLU A 20 -0.69 -6.47 15.11
N GLN A 21 -0.31 -7.39 16.00
CA GLN A 21 -0.63 -7.31 17.42
C GLN A 21 -0.01 -6.05 18.06
N ARG A 22 1.22 -5.71 17.69
CA ARG A 22 1.90 -4.50 18.18
C ARG A 22 1.17 -3.24 17.72
N LEU A 23 0.78 -3.15 16.45
CA LEU A 23 -0.03 -2.04 15.95
C LEU A 23 -1.32 -1.88 16.76
N SER A 24 -2.01 -2.99 17.00
CA SER A 24 -3.24 -2.99 17.79
C SER A 24 -3.01 -2.55 19.26
N SER A 25 -1.88 -2.91 19.85
CA SER A 25 -1.55 -2.57 21.25
C SER A 25 -1.15 -1.10 21.42
N ILE A 26 -0.55 -0.48 20.39
CA ILE A 26 -0.16 0.93 20.40
C ILE A 26 -1.41 1.83 20.21
N GLY A 27 -2.39 1.33 19.50
CA GLY A 27 -3.62 2.04 19.14
C GLY A 27 -3.63 2.51 17.69
N GLU A 28 -4.63 3.29 17.34
CA GLU A 28 -4.80 3.79 15.98
C GLU A 28 -3.69 4.80 15.63
N PRO A 29 -3.03 4.64 14.47
CA PRO A 29 -2.10 5.65 13.98
C PRO A 29 -2.79 7.00 13.80
N ASP A 30 -2.15 8.08 14.20
CA ASP A 30 -2.68 9.42 13.96
C ASP A 30 -2.67 9.77 12.46
N ILE A 31 -1.60 9.38 11.76
CA ILE A 31 -1.46 9.58 10.32
C ILE A 31 -0.86 8.31 9.69
N GLN A 32 -1.45 7.89 8.59
CA GLN A 32 -0.90 6.89 7.67
C GLN A 32 -0.49 7.56 6.37
N LEU A 33 0.78 7.49 6.03
CA LEU A 33 1.31 7.98 4.76
C LEU A 33 1.34 6.83 3.76
N LEU A 34 0.84 7.05 2.55
CA LEU A 34 0.76 6.06 1.47
C LEU A 34 1.26 6.63 0.14
N GLY A 35 1.85 5.77 -0.67
CA GLY A 35 1.93 5.94 -2.12
C GLY A 35 0.93 5.04 -2.82
N ILE A 36 0.77 5.19 -4.13
CA ILE A 36 -0.10 4.35 -4.97
C ILE A 36 0.69 3.76 -6.14
N GLY A 37 0.45 2.50 -6.44
CA GLY A 37 0.96 1.87 -7.65
C GLY A 37 0.18 2.24 -8.91
N GLU A 38 0.74 1.99 -10.08
CA GLU A 38 0.08 2.24 -11.38
C GLU A 38 -1.22 1.41 -11.52
N ASN A 39 -1.26 0.23 -10.91
CA ASN A 39 -2.43 -0.66 -10.86
C ASN A 39 -3.35 -0.43 -9.66
N GLY A 40 -3.11 0.61 -8.88
CA GLY A 40 -3.92 0.98 -7.72
C GLY A 40 -3.56 0.25 -6.42
N HIS A 41 -2.42 -0.47 -6.35
CA HIS A 41 -1.99 -1.05 -5.08
C HIS A 41 -1.57 0.04 -4.08
N ILE A 42 -1.79 -0.23 -2.80
CA ILE A 42 -1.27 0.54 -1.67
C ILE A 42 -0.57 -0.41 -0.70
N GLY A 43 0.62 -0.03 -0.19
CA GLY A 43 1.55 -1.00 0.38
C GLY A 43 1.90 -2.06 -0.66
N PHE A 44 1.97 -3.33 -0.26
CA PHE A 44 2.05 -4.46 -1.21
C PHE A 44 0.68 -5.17 -1.36
N ASN A 45 -0.41 -4.44 -1.25
CA ASN A 45 -1.75 -4.96 -1.48
C ASN A 45 -2.12 -4.81 -2.95
N GLU A 46 -1.82 -5.84 -3.74
CA GLU A 46 -2.07 -5.91 -5.18
C GLU A 46 -3.56 -6.10 -5.50
N PRO A 47 -4.00 -5.82 -6.75
CA PRO A 47 -5.36 -6.09 -7.19
C PRO A 47 -5.84 -7.50 -6.83
N GLY A 48 -7.04 -7.60 -6.25
CA GLY A 48 -7.61 -8.83 -5.72
C GLY A 48 -7.37 -9.06 -4.22
N THR A 49 -6.61 -8.17 -3.55
CA THR A 49 -6.46 -8.23 -2.09
C THR A 49 -7.80 -7.94 -1.41
N SER A 50 -8.17 -8.80 -0.44
CA SER A 50 -9.36 -8.59 0.37
C SER A 50 -9.30 -7.28 1.16
N PHE A 51 -10.39 -6.54 1.21
CA PHE A 51 -10.50 -5.35 2.03
C PHE A 51 -10.37 -5.62 3.54
N ASP A 52 -10.60 -6.86 3.98
CA ASP A 52 -10.45 -7.30 5.37
C ASP A 52 -9.02 -7.76 5.70
N SER A 53 -8.07 -7.62 4.77
CA SER A 53 -6.69 -8.07 4.98
C SER A 53 -5.99 -7.29 6.10
N GLN A 54 -5.23 -8.04 6.91
CA GLN A 54 -4.36 -7.51 7.94
C GLN A 54 -2.89 -7.66 7.54
N THR A 55 -1.97 -7.26 8.41
CA THR A 55 -0.54 -7.43 8.17
C THR A 55 -0.22 -8.91 7.97
N ARG A 56 0.44 -9.20 6.87
CA ARG A 56 0.72 -10.58 6.41
C ARG A 56 1.93 -10.63 5.51
N VAL A 57 2.43 -11.84 5.29
CA VAL A 57 3.41 -12.12 4.22
C VAL A 57 2.69 -12.10 2.87
N VAL A 58 3.29 -11.43 1.91
CA VAL A 58 2.80 -11.36 0.53
C VAL A 58 3.88 -11.77 -0.45
N ASP A 59 3.50 -12.48 -1.51
CA ASP A 59 4.39 -12.73 -2.63
C ASP A 59 4.45 -11.48 -3.52
N LEU A 60 5.67 -11.05 -3.86
CA LEU A 60 5.86 -9.90 -4.74
C LEU A 60 5.63 -10.31 -6.19
N THR A 61 4.97 -9.44 -6.95
CA THR A 61 4.79 -9.63 -8.39
C THR A 61 6.13 -9.46 -9.13
N ASP A 62 6.25 -10.09 -10.31
CA ASP A 62 7.44 -9.96 -11.14
C ASP A 62 7.75 -8.50 -11.48
N SER A 63 6.73 -7.67 -11.69
CA SER A 63 6.88 -6.23 -11.93
C SER A 63 7.46 -5.50 -10.72
N THR A 64 7.03 -5.86 -9.51
CA THR A 64 7.55 -5.30 -8.26
C THR A 64 8.99 -5.74 -8.02
N ILE A 65 9.30 -7.03 -8.24
CA ILE A 65 10.67 -7.56 -8.15
C ILE A 65 11.59 -6.83 -9.12
N LYS A 66 11.17 -6.69 -10.39
CA LYS A 66 11.92 -5.98 -11.42
C LYS A 66 12.13 -4.49 -11.06
N ALA A 67 11.10 -3.81 -10.59
CA ALA A 67 11.20 -2.40 -10.20
C ALA A 67 12.19 -2.18 -9.04
N ASN A 68 12.27 -3.13 -8.10
CA ASN A 68 13.19 -3.06 -6.97
C ASN A 68 14.61 -3.59 -7.29
N SER A 69 14.82 -4.25 -8.42
CA SER A 69 16.11 -4.85 -8.77
C SER A 69 17.26 -3.84 -8.87
N ILE A 70 16.95 -2.56 -9.09
CA ILE A 70 17.94 -1.47 -9.12
C ILE A 70 18.67 -1.25 -7.79
N HIS A 71 18.12 -1.76 -6.69
CA HIS A 71 18.71 -1.67 -5.35
C HIS A 71 19.54 -2.89 -4.95
N PHE A 72 19.65 -3.89 -5.83
CA PHE A 72 20.34 -5.16 -5.59
C PHE A 72 21.39 -5.41 -6.67
N ASN A 73 22.37 -6.27 -6.37
CA ASN A 73 23.44 -6.60 -7.32
C ASN A 73 22.93 -7.42 -8.51
N THR A 74 22.01 -8.34 -8.24
CA THR A 74 21.35 -9.14 -9.27
C THR A 74 19.86 -9.24 -8.99
N ILE A 75 19.06 -9.59 -10.00
CA ILE A 75 17.61 -9.78 -9.84
C ILE A 75 17.30 -10.97 -8.90
N ASP A 76 18.19 -11.95 -8.83
CA ASP A 76 18.02 -13.12 -7.96
C ASP A 76 18.21 -12.78 -6.47
N ASP A 77 18.90 -11.66 -6.17
CA ASP A 77 19.09 -11.17 -4.81
C ASP A 77 17.85 -10.41 -4.29
N VAL A 78 16.91 -10.07 -5.17
CA VAL A 78 15.67 -9.36 -4.78
C VAL A 78 14.78 -10.32 -3.99
N PRO A 79 14.34 -9.94 -2.76
CA PRO A 79 13.37 -10.75 -2.02
C PRO A 79 12.11 -10.97 -2.84
N LYS A 80 11.58 -12.20 -2.78
CA LYS A 80 10.34 -12.58 -3.48
C LYS A 80 9.10 -12.38 -2.62
N GLN A 81 9.28 -12.16 -1.33
CA GLN A 81 8.21 -11.94 -0.36
C GLN A 81 8.48 -10.67 0.44
N ALA A 82 7.42 -10.09 0.97
CA ALA A 82 7.47 -8.95 1.89
C ALA A 82 6.41 -9.09 2.98
N ILE A 83 6.63 -8.44 4.12
CA ILE A 83 5.59 -8.24 5.12
C ILE A 83 4.93 -6.90 4.80
N SER A 84 3.61 -6.91 4.63
CA SER A 84 2.82 -5.72 4.30
C SER A 84 1.67 -5.54 5.28
N MET A 85 1.44 -4.30 5.69
CA MET A 85 0.16 -3.94 6.32
C MET A 85 -0.97 -4.23 5.35
N GLY A 86 -2.01 -4.89 5.83
CA GLY A 86 -3.20 -5.14 5.04
C GLY A 86 -4.10 -3.91 4.90
N LEU A 87 -5.10 -3.99 4.04
CA LEU A 87 -6.01 -2.87 3.77
C LEU A 87 -6.82 -2.49 5.02
N GLN A 88 -7.32 -3.47 5.78
CA GLN A 88 -7.99 -3.20 7.04
C GLN A 88 -7.06 -2.52 8.07
N SER A 89 -5.80 -2.95 8.15
CA SER A 89 -4.81 -2.36 9.05
C SER A 89 -4.53 -0.89 8.71
N ILE A 90 -4.40 -0.58 7.41
CA ILE A 90 -4.22 0.79 6.90
C ILE A 90 -5.42 1.68 7.26
N MET A 91 -6.63 1.15 7.10
CA MET A 91 -7.87 1.90 7.32
C MET A 91 -8.12 2.29 8.78
N ARG A 92 -7.38 1.74 9.74
CA ARG A 92 -7.50 2.10 11.17
C ARG A 92 -6.89 3.47 11.51
N ALA A 93 -6.09 4.05 10.63
CA ALA A 93 -5.50 5.37 10.87
C ALA A 93 -6.59 6.46 10.97
N LYS A 94 -6.39 7.42 11.86
CA LYS A 94 -7.31 8.57 12.02
C LYS A 94 -7.32 9.47 10.79
N ARG A 95 -6.17 9.58 10.11
CA ARG A 95 -6.00 10.34 8.87
C ARG A 95 -5.08 9.58 7.92
N ILE A 96 -5.42 9.57 6.66
CA ILE A 96 -4.61 8.98 5.60
C ILE A 96 -4.17 10.09 4.64
N ILE A 97 -2.90 10.10 4.28
CA ILE A 97 -2.34 10.98 3.26
C ILE A 97 -1.79 10.10 2.14
N LEU A 98 -2.40 10.18 0.97
CA LEU A 98 -1.97 9.47 -0.23
C LEU A 98 -1.20 10.41 -1.14
N LEU A 99 0.02 10.04 -1.50
CA LEU A 99 0.88 10.79 -2.42
C LEU A 99 0.90 10.11 -3.78
N ALA A 100 0.62 10.87 -4.84
CA ALA A 100 0.67 10.36 -6.22
C ALA A 100 1.23 11.42 -7.15
N PHE A 101 2.33 11.10 -7.82
CA PHE A 101 3.02 12.01 -8.72
C PHE A 101 3.38 11.31 -10.02
N GLY A 102 3.31 12.06 -11.13
CA GLY A 102 3.71 11.63 -12.45
C GLY A 102 2.60 10.94 -13.25
N GLU A 103 2.78 10.98 -14.54
CA GLU A 103 1.83 10.54 -15.57
C GLU A 103 1.34 9.10 -15.38
N ARG A 104 2.21 8.21 -14.91
CA ARG A 104 1.88 6.79 -14.70
C ARG A 104 0.81 6.54 -13.62
N LYS A 105 0.52 7.54 -12.79
CA LYS A 105 -0.47 7.42 -11.69
C LYS A 105 -1.85 7.95 -12.08
N GLN A 106 -1.98 8.58 -13.24
CA GLN A 106 -3.21 9.25 -13.71
C GLN A 106 -4.43 8.33 -13.68
N GLU A 107 -4.32 7.15 -14.31
CA GLU A 107 -5.43 6.20 -14.39
C GLU A 107 -5.81 5.65 -13.00
N ALA A 108 -4.82 5.33 -12.16
CA ALA A 108 -5.08 4.82 -10.81
C ALA A 108 -5.80 5.86 -9.95
N ILE A 109 -5.40 7.13 -10.03
CA ILE A 109 -6.05 8.23 -9.29
C ILE A 109 -7.43 8.53 -9.87
N GLU A 110 -7.59 8.54 -11.18
CA GLU A 110 -8.90 8.73 -11.81
C GLU A 110 -9.89 7.65 -11.36
N ARG A 111 -9.48 6.38 -11.41
CA ARG A 111 -10.31 5.27 -10.92
C ARG A 111 -10.58 5.34 -9.42
N LEU A 112 -9.62 5.82 -8.62
CA LEU A 112 -9.81 6.03 -7.18
C LEU A 112 -10.87 7.11 -6.90
N VAL A 113 -10.83 8.22 -7.63
CA VAL A 113 -11.70 9.39 -7.37
C VAL A 113 -13.08 9.23 -7.99
N ASN A 114 -13.15 8.74 -9.23
CA ASN A 114 -14.36 8.68 -10.03
C ASN A 114 -14.95 7.27 -10.18
N GLY A 115 -14.18 6.23 -9.87
CA GLY A 115 -14.61 4.85 -10.01
C GLY A 115 -15.34 4.30 -8.78
N SER A 116 -15.74 3.05 -8.86
CA SER A 116 -16.39 2.34 -7.75
C SER A 116 -15.35 1.70 -6.83
N LYS A 117 -15.71 1.54 -5.56
CA LYS A 117 -14.94 0.74 -4.59
C LYS A 117 -14.92 -0.72 -5.03
N THR A 118 -13.72 -1.26 -5.26
CA THR A 118 -13.53 -2.63 -5.72
C THR A 118 -12.16 -3.17 -5.31
N GLU A 119 -12.07 -4.45 -4.97
CA GLU A 119 -10.80 -5.11 -4.65
C GLU A 119 -9.84 -5.19 -5.85
N THR A 120 -10.34 -5.01 -7.07
CA THR A 120 -9.48 -4.89 -8.27
C THR A 120 -8.71 -3.57 -8.35
N LEU A 121 -9.06 -2.61 -7.51
CA LEU A 121 -8.33 -1.36 -7.26
C LEU A 121 -8.19 -1.19 -5.74
N PRO A 122 -7.17 -1.76 -5.09
CA PRO A 122 -7.06 -1.76 -3.63
C PRO A 122 -7.16 -0.38 -2.99
N ALA A 123 -6.58 0.64 -3.62
CA ALA A 123 -6.69 2.03 -3.14
C ALA A 123 -8.13 2.52 -3.04
N SER A 124 -9.08 1.93 -3.77
CA SER A 124 -10.48 2.35 -3.73
C SER A 124 -11.15 2.16 -2.37
N ILE A 125 -10.56 1.36 -1.47
CA ILE A 125 -11.04 1.25 -0.08
C ILE A 125 -11.00 2.63 0.62
N LEU A 126 -10.09 3.51 0.22
CA LEU A 126 -9.93 4.84 0.80
C LEU A 126 -11.18 5.71 0.61
N GLN A 127 -12.04 5.43 -0.37
CA GLN A 127 -13.32 6.12 -0.57
C GLN A 127 -14.26 6.01 0.65
N THR A 128 -14.07 4.99 1.48
CA THR A 128 -14.89 4.76 2.69
C THR A 128 -14.23 5.25 3.98
N HIS A 129 -13.04 5.84 3.89
CA HIS A 129 -12.37 6.41 5.05
C HIS A 129 -12.82 7.86 5.28
N PRO A 130 -13.10 8.28 6.53
CA PRO A 130 -13.67 9.60 6.84
C PRO A 130 -12.68 10.76 6.68
N ASN A 131 -11.38 10.51 6.58
CA ASN A 131 -10.35 11.56 6.60
C ASN A 131 -9.14 11.18 5.73
N VAL A 132 -9.27 11.39 4.42
CA VAL A 132 -8.22 11.12 3.42
C VAL A 132 -7.88 12.38 2.65
N ASP A 133 -6.59 12.69 2.58
CA ASP A 133 -6.05 13.68 1.66
C ASP A 133 -5.30 12.99 0.53
N ILE A 134 -5.63 13.32 -0.70
CA ILE A 134 -4.89 12.86 -1.89
C ILE A 134 -4.09 14.05 -2.42
N ILE A 135 -2.76 13.94 -2.34
CA ILE A 135 -1.83 14.97 -2.83
C ILE A 135 -1.29 14.52 -4.18
N ILE A 136 -1.57 15.30 -5.20
CA ILE A 136 -1.20 15.05 -6.59
C ILE A 136 -0.40 16.22 -7.17
N ASP A 137 0.31 15.97 -8.27
CA ASP A 137 0.96 17.02 -9.06
C ASP A 137 0.03 17.58 -10.15
N ASP A 138 0.50 18.64 -10.82
CA ASP A 138 -0.24 19.30 -11.89
C ASP A 138 -0.51 18.38 -13.08
N VAL A 139 0.34 17.38 -13.30
CA VAL A 139 0.18 16.41 -14.39
C VAL A 139 -1.08 15.57 -14.19
N ILE A 140 -1.27 15.06 -12.98
CA ILE A 140 -2.47 14.29 -12.61
C ILE A 140 -3.69 15.22 -12.52
N PHE A 141 -3.53 16.40 -11.91
CA PHE A 141 -4.61 17.37 -11.80
C PHE A 141 -5.20 17.75 -13.16
N ASN A 142 -4.35 18.05 -14.14
CA ASN A 142 -4.79 18.39 -15.50
C ASN A 142 -5.48 17.22 -16.20
N TYR A 143 -4.99 15.99 -15.99
CA TYR A 143 -5.62 14.79 -16.53
C TYR A 143 -7.05 14.59 -16.01
N LEU A 144 -7.27 14.79 -14.71
CA LEU A 144 -8.59 14.64 -14.08
C LEU A 144 -9.61 15.70 -14.53
N ASN A 145 -9.14 16.85 -15.01
CA ASN A 145 -10.00 17.98 -15.43
C ASN A 145 -10.20 18.06 -16.95
N HIS A 146 -9.74 17.09 -17.68
CA HIS A 146 -9.96 16.94 -19.12
C HIS A 146 -10.85 15.74 -19.44
#